data_41e1edadb25f5666b11b87f2b99414db
#
_entry.id   41e1edadb25f5666b11b87f2b99414db
#
_cell.length_a   1.000
_cell.length_b   1.000
_cell.length_c   1.000
_cell.angle_alpha   90.00
_cell.angle_beta   90.00
_cell.angle_gamma   90.00
#
_symmetry.space_group_name_H-M   'P 1'
#
loop_
_entity.id
_entity.type
_entity.pdbx_description
1 polymer ?
#
loop_
_entity_poly.entity_id
_entity_poly.type
_entity_poly.pdbx_seq_one_letter_code
_entity_poly.pdbx_strand_id
1 'polypeptide(L)'
;MLGAEVAARLKYQLGDSIILAHGASDVSFARHGDKPFWIVGVLKRTGTPVDQTVHVSLQAIEAIHIDWQGGAPISGLSISASQARNMDLTPKAITAALIGLKSKIATFQVQRYINDYSTEALTAILPGVALSQLWDLIGLAENALLIVSILVVLVGFSGMLTALLTSLNERRREMAILRSVGARPIHIFGLIIGEAGFITLLGTVFGVSFLYVLLFFGQPIITSYFGIFIAINSLSGREWLLLSSIVIAGFLVGIIPSYRAYRLSLADGLSIQV
;
A
#
# COMPACT_ATOMS: atom_id res chain seq x y z
N MET A 1 -12.30 24.36 -1.82
CA MET A 1 -12.20 23.16 -0.95
C MET A 1 -10.81 22.55 -1.10
N LEU A 2 -10.26 21.97 -0.05
CA LEU A 2 -8.93 21.35 -0.10
C LEU A 2 -9.02 19.83 0.02
N GLY A 3 -8.16 19.12 -0.66
CA GLY A 3 -7.90 17.72 -0.40
C GLY A 3 -7.28 17.52 0.99
N ALA A 4 -7.51 16.36 1.60
CA ALA A 4 -7.11 16.09 2.98
C ALA A 4 -5.60 16.23 3.22
N GLU A 5 -4.78 15.82 2.26
CA GLU A 5 -3.31 15.89 2.33
C GLU A 5 -2.81 17.34 2.23
N VAL A 6 -3.41 18.13 1.32
CA VAL A 6 -3.09 19.57 1.17
C VAL A 6 -3.35 20.30 2.48
N ALA A 7 -4.52 20.08 3.08
CA ALA A 7 -4.88 20.74 4.35
C ALA A 7 -3.93 20.33 5.48
N ALA A 8 -3.62 19.03 5.61
CA ALA A 8 -2.74 18.52 6.66
C ALA A 8 -1.30 19.00 6.50
N ARG A 9 -0.74 18.93 5.29
CA ARG A 9 0.67 19.28 5.00
C ARG A 9 0.93 20.78 5.13
N LEU A 10 -0.01 21.60 4.66
CA LEU A 10 0.11 23.05 4.74
C LEU A 10 -0.52 23.64 5.99
N LYS A 11 -1.09 22.81 6.87
CA LYS A 11 -1.71 23.18 8.14
C LYS A 11 -2.86 24.18 8.00
N TYR A 12 -3.60 24.11 6.90
CA TYR A 12 -4.75 24.96 6.65
C TYR A 12 -6.00 24.49 7.39
N GLN A 13 -6.80 25.45 7.84
CA GLN A 13 -8.09 25.26 8.49
C GLN A 13 -9.23 25.89 7.69
N LEU A 14 -10.48 25.58 8.08
CA LEU A 14 -11.66 26.25 7.54
C LEU A 14 -11.61 27.73 7.85
N GLY A 15 -11.87 28.56 6.82
CA GLY A 15 -11.83 30.02 6.94
C GLY A 15 -10.47 30.64 6.65
N ASP A 16 -9.40 29.87 6.51
CA ASP A 16 -8.10 30.40 6.11
C ASP A 16 -8.12 30.91 4.68
N SER A 17 -7.24 31.86 4.39
CA SER A 17 -7.01 32.39 3.05
C SER A 17 -5.88 31.62 2.37
N ILE A 18 -6.12 31.21 1.11
CA ILE A 18 -5.12 30.55 0.25
C ILE A 18 -4.92 31.35 -1.05
N ILE A 19 -3.66 31.50 -1.45
CA ILE A 19 -3.26 32.14 -2.71
C ILE A 19 -2.83 31.05 -3.67
N LEU A 20 -3.39 31.02 -4.88
CA LEU A 20 -2.95 30.15 -5.94
C LEU A 20 -1.80 30.80 -6.71
N ALA A 21 -0.86 29.98 -7.17
CA ALA A 21 0.31 30.44 -7.90
C ALA A 21 0.60 29.48 -9.07
N HIS A 22 1.18 30.02 -10.13
CA HIS A 22 1.73 29.24 -11.23
C HIS A 22 3.19 28.89 -10.94
N GLY A 23 3.55 27.62 -11.12
CA GLY A 23 4.89 27.12 -10.89
C GLY A 23 4.89 25.73 -10.28
N ALA A 24 6.08 25.19 -10.10
CA ALA A 24 6.29 23.90 -9.45
C ALA A 24 7.27 24.08 -8.27
N SER A 25 6.94 23.49 -7.14
CA SER A 25 7.75 23.59 -5.91
C SER A 25 7.92 25.04 -5.43
N ASP A 26 9.11 25.43 -5.03
CA ASP A 26 9.41 26.77 -4.48
C ASP A 26 9.54 27.87 -5.57
N VAL A 27 9.54 27.48 -6.84
CA VAL A 27 9.63 28.42 -7.98
C VAL A 27 8.22 28.76 -8.45
N SER A 28 7.75 29.94 -8.07
CA SER A 28 6.48 30.50 -8.54
C SER A 28 6.74 31.59 -9.57
N PHE A 29 6.22 31.38 -10.79
CA PHE A 29 6.37 32.37 -11.88
C PHE A 29 5.38 33.53 -11.75
N ALA A 30 4.20 33.27 -11.19
CA ALA A 30 3.20 34.30 -10.93
C ALA A 30 2.27 33.85 -9.77
N ARG A 31 1.91 34.79 -8.91
CA ARG A 31 1.02 34.58 -7.75
C ARG A 31 -0.23 35.45 -7.88
N HIS A 32 -1.38 34.84 -7.64
CA HIS A 32 -2.67 35.55 -7.64
C HIS A 32 -3.00 36.10 -6.23
N GLY A 33 -2.07 36.89 -5.65
CA GLY A 33 -2.24 37.46 -4.32
C GLY A 33 -3.31 38.55 -4.24
N ASP A 34 -3.70 39.11 -5.38
CA ASP A 34 -4.76 40.11 -5.56
C ASP A 34 -6.18 39.50 -5.49
N LYS A 35 -6.30 38.18 -5.67
CA LYS A 35 -7.57 37.42 -5.68
C LYS A 35 -7.47 36.17 -4.79
N PRO A 36 -7.33 36.32 -3.46
CA PRO A 36 -7.22 35.18 -2.56
C PRO A 36 -8.53 34.39 -2.48
N PHE A 37 -8.40 33.09 -2.19
CA PHE A 37 -9.53 32.19 -1.95
C PHE A 37 -9.70 31.89 -0.46
N TRP A 38 -10.93 31.66 -0.05
CA TRP A 38 -11.25 31.25 1.31
C TRP A 38 -11.55 29.75 1.35
N ILE A 39 -10.99 29.04 2.32
CA ILE A 39 -11.20 27.61 2.49
C ILE A 39 -12.56 27.37 3.12
N VAL A 40 -13.50 26.84 2.32
CA VAL A 40 -14.88 26.55 2.72
C VAL A 40 -15.11 25.10 3.07
N GLY A 41 -14.11 24.23 2.88
CA GLY A 41 -14.23 22.81 3.19
C GLY A 41 -12.91 22.07 2.99
N VAL A 42 -12.74 21.00 3.77
CA VAL A 42 -11.68 19.99 3.61
C VAL A 42 -12.33 18.66 3.32
N LEU A 43 -11.88 18.00 2.27
CA LEU A 43 -12.38 16.68 1.84
C LEU A 43 -11.91 15.60 2.80
N LYS A 44 -12.69 14.54 2.95
CA LYS A 44 -12.22 13.33 3.65
C LYS A 44 -11.10 12.68 2.84
N ARG A 45 -10.15 12.06 3.53
CA ARG A 45 -9.06 11.31 2.90
C ARG A 45 -9.62 10.17 2.06
N THR A 46 -9.20 10.10 0.82
CA THR A 46 -9.64 9.11 -0.18
C THR A 46 -8.58 8.09 -0.53
N GLY A 47 -7.29 8.38 -0.25
CA GLY A 47 -6.15 7.58 -0.72
C GLY A 47 -5.91 7.72 -2.23
N THR A 48 -6.44 8.76 -2.86
CA THR A 48 -6.31 9.05 -4.29
C THR A 48 -5.64 10.41 -4.50
N PRO A 49 -5.22 10.77 -5.73
CA PRO A 49 -4.68 12.10 -6.04
C PRO A 49 -5.59 13.27 -5.65
N VAL A 50 -6.89 13.03 -5.46
CA VAL A 50 -7.84 14.04 -4.95
C VAL A 50 -7.39 14.62 -3.61
N ASP A 51 -6.74 13.83 -2.78
CA ASP A 51 -6.23 14.28 -1.47
C ASP A 51 -5.16 15.37 -1.60
N GLN A 52 -4.48 15.46 -2.75
CA GLN A 52 -3.41 16.42 -3.04
C GLN A 52 -3.87 17.57 -3.96
N THR A 53 -5.17 17.77 -4.10
CA THR A 53 -5.72 18.78 -5.02
C THR A 53 -6.42 19.91 -4.28
N VAL A 54 -6.45 21.09 -4.93
CA VAL A 54 -7.24 22.24 -4.52
C VAL A 54 -8.42 22.37 -5.48
N HIS A 55 -9.63 22.33 -4.96
CA HIS A 55 -10.87 22.41 -5.73
C HIS A 55 -11.43 23.82 -5.67
N VAL A 56 -11.55 24.47 -6.81
CA VAL A 56 -12.17 25.78 -7.01
C VAL A 56 -13.22 25.69 -8.12
N SER A 57 -14.10 26.66 -8.22
CA SER A 57 -15.04 26.70 -9.34
C SER A 57 -14.36 27.13 -10.63
N LEU A 58 -14.91 26.76 -11.79
CA LEU A 58 -14.40 27.19 -13.09
C LEU A 58 -14.44 28.70 -13.23
N GLN A 59 -15.52 29.36 -12.73
CA GLN A 59 -15.62 30.81 -12.69
C GLN A 59 -14.51 31.47 -11.87
N ALA A 60 -14.06 30.80 -10.81
CA ALA A 60 -12.97 31.31 -10.00
C ALA A 60 -11.63 31.24 -10.76
N ILE A 61 -11.43 30.23 -11.62
CA ILE A 61 -10.27 30.15 -12.50
C ILE A 61 -10.31 31.27 -13.54
N GLU A 62 -11.46 31.56 -14.15
CA GLU A 62 -11.61 32.71 -15.04
C GLU A 62 -11.33 34.03 -14.31
N ALA A 63 -11.84 34.20 -13.10
CA ALA A 63 -11.65 35.41 -12.31
C ALA A 63 -10.18 35.74 -12.02
N ILE A 64 -9.35 34.74 -11.71
CA ILE A 64 -7.92 34.98 -11.43
C ILE A 64 -7.11 35.29 -12.68
N HIS A 65 -7.63 34.98 -13.86
CA HIS A 65 -6.97 35.21 -15.16
C HIS A 65 -7.62 36.30 -16.01
N ILE A 66 -8.62 37.00 -15.47
CA ILE A 66 -9.40 38.01 -16.28
C ILE A 66 -8.57 39.18 -16.78
N ASP A 67 -7.46 39.48 -16.10
CA ASP A 67 -6.47 40.51 -16.45
C ASP A 67 -5.20 39.90 -17.07
N TRP A 68 -5.30 38.65 -17.59
CA TRP A 68 -4.21 37.96 -18.25
C TRP A 68 -4.44 37.82 -19.75
N GLN A 69 -3.37 37.87 -20.53
CA GLN A 69 -3.37 37.58 -21.97
C GLN A 69 -2.15 36.72 -22.33
N GLY A 70 -2.37 35.67 -23.12
CA GLY A 70 -1.28 34.80 -23.55
C GLY A 70 -0.55 34.09 -22.39
N GLY A 71 -1.21 33.86 -21.23
CA GLY A 71 -0.63 33.20 -20.07
C GLY A 71 0.21 34.12 -19.16
N ALA A 72 0.16 35.43 -19.36
CA ALA A 72 0.85 36.41 -18.51
C ALA A 72 -0.08 37.59 -18.12
N PRO A 73 0.13 38.21 -16.93
CA PRO A 73 -0.62 39.39 -16.53
C PRO A 73 -0.34 40.57 -17.51
N ILE A 74 -1.39 41.30 -17.84
CA ILE A 74 -1.28 42.50 -18.70
C ILE A 74 -0.69 43.63 -17.86
N SER A 75 0.47 44.17 -18.30
CA SER A 75 1.11 45.26 -17.59
C SER A 75 0.20 46.51 -17.54
N GLY A 76 -0.02 47.01 -16.30
CA GLY A 76 -0.87 48.18 -16.06
C GLY A 76 -2.36 47.90 -15.99
N LEU A 77 -2.83 46.68 -16.18
CA LEU A 77 -4.21 46.26 -15.97
C LEU A 77 -4.28 45.40 -14.69
N SER A 78 -4.94 45.92 -13.68
CA SER A 78 -5.21 45.14 -12.46
C SER A 78 -6.71 45.23 -12.13
N ILE A 79 -7.39 44.13 -12.20
CA ILE A 79 -8.82 44.01 -11.90
C ILE A 79 -8.96 43.42 -10.50
N SER A 80 -9.52 44.20 -9.58
CA SER A 80 -9.72 43.75 -8.19
C SER A 80 -10.72 42.59 -8.09
N ALA A 81 -10.63 41.79 -7.00
CA ALA A 81 -11.56 40.70 -6.75
C ALA A 81 -13.03 41.12 -6.72
N SER A 82 -13.33 42.35 -6.28
CA SER A 82 -14.69 42.91 -6.26
C SER A 82 -15.19 43.27 -7.66
N GLN A 83 -14.34 43.80 -8.52
CA GLN A 83 -14.65 44.08 -9.91
C GLN A 83 -14.86 42.82 -10.70
N ALA A 84 -13.95 41.83 -10.55
CA ALA A 84 -14.05 40.52 -11.22
C ALA A 84 -15.38 39.80 -10.95
N ARG A 85 -15.94 39.93 -9.73
CA ARG A 85 -17.23 39.29 -9.37
C ARG A 85 -18.42 39.84 -10.17
N ASN A 86 -18.33 41.04 -10.68
CA ASN A 86 -19.39 41.68 -11.46
C ASN A 86 -19.22 41.46 -13.00
N MET A 87 -18.21 40.76 -13.41
CA MET A 87 -17.94 40.47 -14.81
C MET A 87 -18.49 39.08 -15.21
N ASP A 88 -18.65 38.85 -16.51
CA ASP A 88 -19.00 37.53 -17.01
C ASP A 88 -17.79 36.58 -16.85
N LEU A 89 -17.93 35.61 -15.96
CA LEU A 89 -16.95 34.60 -15.62
C LEU A 89 -17.31 33.22 -16.23
N THR A 90 -18.08 33.23 -17.30
CA THR A 90 -18.39 31.99 -18.04
C THR A 90 -17.10 31.42 -18.65
N PRO A 91 -16.73 30.18 -18.32
CA PRO A 91 -15.51 29.57 -18.88
C PRO A 91 -15.57 29.50 -20.40
N LYS A 92 -14.55 30.01 -21.08
CA LYS A 92 -14.43 29.96 -22.54
C LYS A 92 -13.88 28.62 -23.05
N ALA A 93 -13.10 27.95 -22.23
CA ALA A 93 -12.49 26.67 -22.51
C ALA A 93 -12.33 25.85 -21.23
N ILE A 94 -12.31 24.54 -21.37
CA ILE A 94 -12.00 23.61 -20.28
C ILE A 94 -10.92 22.64 -20.76
N THR A 95 -10.04 22.24 -19.84
CA THR A 95 -8.94 21.30 -20.16
C THR A 95 -9.43 19.87 -20.25
N ALA A 96 -10.40 19.49 -19.40
CA ALA A 96 -10.95 18.15 -19.35
C ALA A 96 -12.36 18.15 -18.78
N ALA A 97 -13.16 17.18 -19.21
CA ALA A 97 -14.49 16.92 -18.67
C ALA A 97 -14.62 15.46 -18.23
N LEU A 98 -15.26 15.22 -17.10
CA LEU A 98 -15.64 13.87 -16.66
C LEU A 98 -17.08 13.60 -17.09
N ILE A 99 -17.26 12.61 -17.95
CA ILE A 99 -18.56 12.26 -18.54
C ILE A 99 -19.07 10.96 -17.91
N GLY A 100 -20.19 11.04 -17.20
CA GLY A 100 -20.91 9.87 -16.69
C GLY A 100 -21.91 9.33 -17.70
N LEU A 101 -21.73 8.09 -18.14
CA LEU A 101 -22.64 7.43 -19.08
C LEU A 101 -23.71 6.63 -18.35
N LYS A 102 -24.97 6.71 -18.82
CA LYS A 102 -26.09 5.89 -18.30
C LYS A 102 -25.99 4.42 -18.71
N SER A 103 -25.31 4.14 -19.83
CA SER A 103 -25.12 2.79 -20.37
C SER A 103 -23.63 2.47 -20.52
N LYS A 104 -23.19 1.38 -19.92
CA LYS A 104 -21.81 0.87 -20.06
C LYS A 104 -21.52 0.41 -21.50
N ILE A 105 -22.55 -0.07 -22.21
CA ILE A 105 -22.40 -0.56 -23.59
C ILE A 105 -22.04 0.58 -24.56
N ALA A 106 -22.57 1.78 -24.31
CA ALA A 106 -22.28 2.96 -25.13
C ALA A 106 -20.86 3.52 -24.97
N THR A 107 -20.09 3.05 -23.99
CA THR A 107 -18.78 3.63 -23.62
C THR A 107 -17.82 3.68 -24.81
N PHE A 108 -17.65 2.58 -25.53
CA PHE A 108 -16.71 2.53 -26.67
C PHE A 108 -17.22 3.31 -27.89
N GLN A 109 -18.54 3.41 -28.08
CA GLN A 109 -19.12 4.21 -29.14
C GLN A 109 -18.91 5.71 -28.89
N VAL A 110 -19.15 6.16 -27.63
CA VAL A 110 -18.92 7.56 -27.23
C VAL A 110 -17.45 7.90 -27.32
N GLN A 111 -16.57 7.00 -26.86
CA GLN A 111 -15.12 7.20 -26.99
C GLN A 111 -14.71 7.39 -28.44
N ARG A 112 -15.15 6.53 -29.35
CA ARG A 112 -14.85 6.63 -30.77
C ARG A 112 -15.40 7.92 -31.36
N TYR A 113 -16.65 8.26 -31.07
CA TYR A 113 -17.29 9.48 -31.52
C TYR A 113 -16.50 10.73 -31.11
N ILE A 114 -16.00 10.79 -29.86
CA ILE A 114 -15.21 11.92 -29.39
C ILE A 114 -13.84 11.94 -30.05
N ASN A 115 -13.18 10.79 -30.21
CA ASN A 115 -11.84 10.73 -30.80
C ASN A 115 -11.87 11.02 -32.32
N ASP A 116 -12.97 10.73 -32.99
CA ASP A 116 -13.17 11.00 -34.42
C ASP A 116 -13.74 12.41 -34.68
N TYR A 117 -13.90 13.25 -33.62
CA TYR A 117 -14.46 14.58 -33.76
C TYR A 117 -13.48 15.52 -34.47
N SER A 118 -13.85 15.97 -35.68
CA SER A 118 -12.95 16.68 -36.57
C SER A 118 -12.82 18.19 -36.33
N THR A 119 -13.75 18.79 -35.56
CA THR A 119 -13.77 20.24 -35.35
C THR A 119 -12.80 20.67 -34.25
N GLU A 120 -12.50 19.82 -33.28
CA GLU A 120 -11.55 20.06 -32.22
C GLU A 120 -10.72 18.79 -31.94
N ALA A 121 -9.48 18.96 -31.55
CA ALA A 121 -8.59 17.86 -31.17
C ALA A 121 -8.98 17.33 -29.77
N LEU A 122 -9.98 16.48 -29.70
CA LEU A 122 -10.46 15.85 -28.47
C LEU A 122 -9.90 14.45 -28.31
N THR A 123 -9.64 14.05 -27.08
CA THR A 123 -9.23 12.68 -26.73
C THR A 123 -10.07 12.17 -25.58
N ALA A 124 -10.82 11.10 -25.82
CA ALA A 124 -11.58 10.41 -24.78
C ALA A 124 -10.76 9.27 -24.20
N ILE A 125 -10.49 9.33 -22.90
CA ILE A 125 -9.77 8.33 -22.13
C ILE A 125 -10.79 7.54 -21.29
N LEU A 126 -10.66 6.23 -21.29
CA LEU A 126 -11.43 5.36 -20.39
C LEU A 126 -10.59 5.08 -19.13
N PRO A 127 -10.89 5.71 -18.00
CA PRO A 127 -10.10 5.52 -16.78
C PRO A 127 -10.01 4.06 -16.34
N GLY A 128 -11.10 3.28 -16.53
CA GLY A 128 -11.12 1.86 -16.20
C GLY A 128 -10.10 1.03 -17.00
N VAL A 129 -9.90 1.35 -18.28
CA VAL A 129 -8.91 0.67 -19.13
C VAL A 129 -7.48 1.06 -18.73
N ALA A 130 -7.23 2.36 -18.53
CA ALA A 130 -5.93 2.83 -18.07
C ALA A 130 -5.55 2.25 -16.68
N LEU A 131 -6.52 2.18 -15.77
CA LEU A 131 -6.33 1.58 -14.46
C LEU A 131 -6.11 0.06 -14.55
N SER A 132 -6.79 -0.67 -15.46
CA SER A 132 -6.55 -2.11 -15.62
C SER A 132 -5.12 -2.41 -16.02
N GLN A 133 -4.54 -1.63 -16.94
CA GLN A 133 -3.13 -1.77 -17.32
C GLN A 133 -2.18 -1.53 -16.13
N LEU A 134 -2.48 -0.54 -15.30
CA LEU A 134 -1.71 -0.30 -14.06
C LEU A 134 -1.85 -1.48 -13.09
N TRP A 135 -3.06 -2.02 -12.92
CA TRP A 135 -3.30 -3.20 -12.07
C TRP A 135 -2.59 -4.44 -12.57
N ASP A 136 -2.47 -4.64 -13.89
CA ASP A 136 -1.71 -5.75 -14.47
C ASP A 136 -0.22 -5.65 -14.12
N LEU A 137 0.36 -4.44 -14.18
CA LEU A 137 1.75 -4.20 -13.76
C LEU A 137 1.95 -4.44 -12.25
N ILE A 138 1.01 -3.96 -11.42
CA ILE A 138 1.04 -4.20 -9.98
C ILE A 138 0.89 -5.69 -9.68
N GLY A 139 0.01 -6.40 -10.41
CA GLY A 139 -0.17 -7.84 -10.29
C GLY A 139 1.10 -8.64 -10.61
N LEU A 140 1.88 -8.19 -11.60
CA LEU A 140 3.19 -8.80 -11.89
C LEU A 140 4.15 -8.66 -10.70
N ALA A 141 4.22 -7.47 -10.10
CA ALA A 141 5.04 -7.23 -8.92
C ALA A 141 4.56 -8.05 -7.70
N GLU A 142 3.23 -8.14 -7.49
CA GLU A 142 2.63 -8.96 -6.43
C GLU A 142 3.02 -10.43 -6.60
N ASN A 143 2.91 -10.98 -7.82
CA ASN A 143 3.30 -12.37 -8.10
C ASN A 143 4.79 -12.61 -7.89
N ALA A 144 5.65 -11.69 -8.29
CA ALA A 144 7.08 -11.78 -8.03
C ALA A 144 7.40 -11.81 -6.54
N LEU A 145 6.78 -10.91 -5.75
CA LEU A 145 6.91 -10.88 -4.29
C LEU A 145 6.37 -12.16 -3.64
N LEU A 146 5.29 -12.73 -4.16
CA LEU A 146 4.74 -13.99 -3.68
C LEU A 146 5.74 -15.14 -3.88
N ILE A 147 6.37 -15.23 -5.06
CA ILE A 147 7.41 -16.24 -5.34
C ILE A 147 8.58 -16.08 -4.35
N VAL A 148 9.08 -14.86 -4.17
CA VAL A 148 10.14 -14.56 -3.20
C VAL A 148 9.73 -14.99 -1.79
N SER A 149 8.50 -14.68 -1.38
CA SER A 149 7.98 -15.06 -0.06
C SER A 149 7.93 -16.58 0.13
N ILE A 150 7.50 -17.33 -0.88
CA ILE A 150 7.52 -18.80 -0.84
C ILE A 150 8.95 -19.31 -0.67
N LEU A 151 9.90 -18.77 -1.43
CA LEU A 151 11.32 -19.16 -1.32
C LEU A 151 11.89 -18.86 0.08
N VAL A 152 11.56 -17.71 0.66
CA VAL A 152 11.98 -17.35 2.02
C VAL A 152 11.40 -18.33 3.04
N VAL A 153 10.13 -18.71 2.92
CA VAL A 153 9.49 -19.71 3.79
C VAL A 153 10.17 -21.07 3.66
N LEU A 154 10.50 -21.51 2.44
CA LEU A 154 11.22 -22.77 2.21
C LEU A 154 12.61 -22.75 2.84
N VAL A 155 13.36 -21.66 2.72
CA VAL A 155 14.65 -21.47 3.37
C VAL A 155 14.51 -21.51 4.89
N GLY A 156 13.50 -20.83 5.44
CA GLY A 156 13.19 -20.84 6.87
C GLY A 156 12.90 -22.24 7.41
N PHE A 157 12.08 -23.01 6.70
CA PHE A 157 11.81 -24.40 7.06
C PHE A 157 13.03 -25.31 6.92
N SER A 158 13.88 -25.08 5.92
CA SER A 158 15.14 -25.83 5.77
C SER A 158 16.09 -25.54 6.93
N GLY A 159 16.19 -24.28 7.36
CA GLY A 159 16.96 -23.89 8.54
C GLY A 159 16.41 -24.51 9.84
N MET A 160 15.10 -24.45 10.05
CA MET A 160 14.43 -25.09 11.19
C MET A 160 14.68 -26.61 11.19
N LEU A 161 14.52 -27.27 10.04
CA LEU A 161 14.78 -28.71 9.90
C LEU A 161 16.22 -29.06 10.27
N THR A 162 17.20 -28.30 9.78
CA THR A 162 18.61 -28.49 10.09
C THR A 162 18.86 -28.30 11.60
N ALA A 163 18.32 -27.26 12.21
CA ALA A 163 18.46 -26.98 13.62
C ALA A 163 17.88 -28.12 14.49
N LEU A 164 16.68 -28.59 14.15
CA LEU A 164 16.03 -29.70 14.87
C LEU A 164 16.80 -31.02 14.71
N LEU A 165 17.33 -31.32 13.51
CA LEU A 165 18.14 -32.52 13.28
C LEU A 165 19.47 -32.47 14.03
N THR A 166 20.12 -31.29 14.12
CA THR A 166 21.34 -31.10 14.88
C THR A 166 21.08 -31.24 16.39
N SER A 167 20.07 -30.52 16.89
CA SER A 167 19.63 -30.63 18.29
C SER A 167 19.28 -32.07 18.68
N LEU A 168 18.62 -32.83 17.80
CA LEU A 168 18.32 -34.24 18.04
C LEU A 168 19.60 -35.08 18.25
N ASN A 169 20.66 -34.83 17.49
CA ASN A 169 21.92 -35.53 17.63
C ASN A 169 22.60 -35.18 18.97
N GLU A 170 22.56 -33.94 19.40
CA GLU A 170 23.10 -33.50 20.68
C GLU A 170 22.32 -34.07 21.87
N ARG A 171 20.98 -34.16 21.76
CA ARG A 171 20.06 -34.64 22.80
C ARG A 171 19.82 -36.17 22.80
N ARG A 172 20.62 -36.94 22.05
CA ARG A 172 20.44 -38.40 21.96
C ARG A 172 20.45 -39.09 23.34
N ARG A 173 21.34 -38.66 24.24
CA ARG A 173 21.43 -39.20 25.60
C ARG A 173 20.19 -38.88 26.43
N GLU A 174 19.66 -37.68 26.33
CA GLU A 174 18.41 -37.28 27.00
C GLU A 174 17.23 -38.13 26.55
N MET A 175 17.13 -38.36 25.23
CA MET A 175 16.08 -39.22 24.65
C MET A 175 16.21 -40.68 25.14
N ALA A 176 17.43 -41.21 25.27
CA ALA A 176 17.66 -42.55 25.81
C ALA A 176 17.27 -42.63 27.32
N ILE A 177 17.59 -41.60 28.08
CA ILE A 177 17.18 -41.51 29.51
C ILE A 177 15.65 -41.46 29.64
N LEU A 178 14.97 -40.63 28.84
CA LEU A 178 13.51 -40.57 28.84
C LEU A 178 12.88 -41.92 28.54
N ARG A 179 13.45 -42.66 27.58
CA ARG A 179 12.98 -44.01 27.22
C ARG A 179 13.27 -45.05 28.30
N SER A 180 14.40 -44.95 29.01
CA SER A 180 14.73 -45.87 30.11
C SER A 180 13.79 -45.70 31.33
N VAL A 181 13.24 -44.49 31.52
CA VAL A 181 12.24 -44.18 32.57
C VAL A 181 10.82 -44.52 32.10
N GLY A 182 10.63 -45.04 30.87
CA GLY A 182 9.35 -45.55 30.38
C GLY A 182 8.62 -44.68 29.38
N ALA A 183 9.26 -43.61 28.85
CA ALA A 183 8.68 -42.82 27.76
C ALA A 183 8.57 -43.67 26.49
N ARG A 184 7.36 -43.77 25.95
CA ARG A 184 7.12 -44.44 24.67
C ARG A 184 7.67 -43.61 23.51
N PRO A 185 8.10 -44.22 22.39
CA PRO A 185 8.58 -43.49 21.20
C PRO A 185 7.62 -42.42 20.71
N ILE A 186 6.31 -42.63 20.85
CA ILE A 186 5.27 -41.68 20.48
C ILE A 186 5.32 -40.38 21.29
N HIS A 187 5.76 -40.44 22.56
CA HIS A 187 5.90 -39.24 23.38
C HIS A 187 7.05 -38.34 22.87
N ILE A 188 8.18 -38.97 22.46
CA ILE A 188 9.32 -38.26 21.85
C ILE A 188 8.94 -37.67 20.51
N PHE A 189 8.19 -38.43 19.70
CA PHE A 189 7.65 -37.96 18.43
C PHE A 189 6.77 -36.73 18.63
N GLY A 190 5.83 -36.76 19.57
CA GLY A 190 4.96 -35.64 19.89
C GLY A 190 5.71 -34.42 20.42
N LEU A 191 6.76 -34.63 21.24
CA LEU A 191 7.59 -33.55 21.77
C LEU A 191 8.27 -32.75 20.64
N ILE A 192 8.89 -33.44 19.67
CA ILE A 192 9.63 -32.80 18.57
C ILE A 192 8.69 -32.12 17.58
N ILE A 193 7.54 -32.74 17.27
CA ILE A 193 6.50 -32.06 16.46
C ILE A 193 5.99 -30.82 17.19
N GLY A 194 5.73 -30.93 18.50
CA GLY A 194 5.33 -29.79 19.31
C GLY A 194 6.37 -28.68 19.33
N GLU A 195 7.65 -29.02 19.44
CA GLU A 195 8.76 -28.07 19.36
C GLU A 195 8.80 -27.34 17.99
N ALA A 196 8.69 -28.10 16.88
CA ALA A 196 8.64 -27.52 15.54
C ALA A 196 7.44 -26.57 15.35
N GLY A 197 6.26 -27.01 15.77
CA GLY A 197 5.04 -26.20 15.71
C GLY A 197 5.13 -24.96 16.58
N PHE A 198 5.69 -25.07 17.78
CA PHE A 198 5.87 -23.96 18.70
C PHE A 198 6.86 -22.92 18.15
N ILE A 199 8.00 -23.36 17.61
CA ILE A 199 8.97 -22.46 16.96
C ILE A 199 8.33 -21.72 15.80
N THR A 200 7.56 -22.42 14.95
CA THR A 200 6.87 -21.81 13.81
C THR A 200 5.81 -20.82 14.27
N LEU A 201 5.04 -21.16 15.31
CA LEU A 201 4.04 -20.26 15.89
C LEU A 201 4.68 -18.98 16.44
N LEU A 202 5.74 -19.13 17.25
CA LEU A 202 6.49 -17.99 17.78
C LEU A 202 7.07 -17.13 16.65
N GLY A 203 7.71 -17.76 15.65
CA GLY A 203 8.23 -17.05 14.49
C GLY A 203 7.16 -16.27 13.74
N THR A 204 5.97 -16.86 13.58
CA THR A 204 4.82 -16.20 12.93
C THR A 204 4.35 -15.00 13.76
N VAL A 205 4.19 -15.15 15.08
CA VAL A 205 3.77 -14.06 15.97
C VAL A 205 4.80 -12.93 15.98
N PHE A 206 6.08 -13.25 16.10
CA PHE A 206 7.15 -12.25 16.05
C PHE A 206 7.22 -11.55 14.68
N GLY A 207 7.09 -12.30 13.58
CA GLY A 207 7.10 -11.75 12.24
C GLY A 207 5.96 -10.76 12.01
N VAL A 208 4.74 -11.12 12.39
CA VAL A 208 3.57 -10.23 12.31
C VAL A 208 3.75 -9.00 13.21
N SER A 209 4.19 -9.21 14.45
CA SER A 209 4.43 -8.09 15.38
C SER A 209 5.47 -7.11 14.84
N PHE A 210 6.57 -7.64 14.31
CA PHE A 210 7.63 -6.84 13.71
C PHE A 210 7.15 -6.06 12.48
N LEU A 211 6.32 -6.67 11.63
CA LEU A 211 5.69 -6.00 10.50
C LEU A 211 4.86 -4.79 10.97
N TYR A 212 4.00 -4.95 11.97
CA TYR A 212 3.18 -3.84 12.48
C TYR A 212 4.03 -2.73 13.11
N VAL A 213 5.11 -3.09 13.80
CA VAL A 213 6.07 -2.11 14.34
C VAL A 213 6.73 -1.32 13.20
N LEU A 214 7.19 -2.01 12.15
CA LEU A 214 7.77 -1.34 10.97
C LEU A 214 6.76 -0.43 10.27
N LEU A 215 5.52 -0.87 10.11
CA LEU A 215 4.47 -0.06 9.50
C LEU A 215 4.15 1.18 10.35
N PHE A 216 4.07 1.02 11.68
CA PHE A 216 3.76 2.12 12.58
C PHE A 216 4.83 3.24 12.54
N PHE A 217 6.10 2.87 12.57
CA PHE A 217 7.20 3.84 12.51
C PHE A 217 7.53 4.29 11.08
N GLY A 218 7.36 3.42 10.09
CA GLY A 218 7.66 3.70 8.69
C GLY A 218 6.60 4.54 7.99
N GLN A 219 5.33 4.39 8.34
CA GLN A 219 4.21 5.12 7.73
C GLN A 219 4.40 6.64 7.71
N PRO A 220 4.75 7.32 8.82
CA PRO A 220 4.96 8.77 8.80
C PRO A 220 6.07 9.20 7.85
N ILE A 221 7.15 8.40 7.77
CA ILE A 221 8.30 8.65 6.89
C ILE A 221 7.87 8.50 5.42
N ILE A 222 7.21 7.40 5.07
CA ILE A 222 6.74 7.13 3.71
C ILE A 222 5.75 8.21 3.27
N THR A 223 4.82 8.58 4.14
CA THR A 223 3.83 9.62 3.84
C THR A 223 4.50 10.98 3.62
N SER A 224 5.52 11.35 4.44
CA SER A 224 6.18 12.66 4.32
C SER A 224 7.07 12.78 3.09
N TYR A 225 7.78 11.71 2.70
CA TYR A 225 8.70 11.74 1.54
C TYR A 225 8.03 11.40 0.21
N PHE A 226 7.10 10.47 0.20
CA PHE A 226 6.49 9.94 -1.02
C PHE A 226 5.02 10.33 -1.20
N GLY A 227 4.38 10.93 -0.19
CA GLY A 227 2.95 11.25 -0.23
C GLY A 227 2.04 10.02 -0.28
N ILE A 228 2.56 8.82 0.01
CA ILE A 228 1.82 7.56 -0.04
C ILE A 228 1.31 7.23 1.37
N PHE A 229 0.00 7.13 1.53
CA PHE A 229 -0.61 6.70 2.78
C PHE A 229 -0.84 5.20 2.78
N ILE A 230 -0.17 4.49 3.69
CA ILE A 230 -0.38 3.05 3.91
C ILE A 230 -1.37 2.90 5.07
N ALA A 231 -2.57 2.40 4.78
CA ALA A 231 -3.55 2.13 5.83
C ALA A 231 -3.12 0.91 6.66
N ILE A 232 -2.94 1.10 7.96
CA ILE A 232 -2.65 0.00 8.90
C ILE A 232 -3.99 -0.61 9.30
N ASN A 233 -4.37 -1.69 8.61
CA ASN A 233 -5.61 -2.42 8.87
C ASN A 233 -5.33 -3.68 9.71
N SER A 234 -6.37 -4.22 10.33
CA SER A 234 -6.31 -5.56 10.92
C SER A 234 -6.14 -6.62 9.84
N LEU A 235 -5.56 -7.76 10.21
CA LEU A 235 -5.37 -8.90 9.31
C LEU A 235 -6.68 -9.34 8.67
N SER A 236 -6.68 -9.46 7.35
CA SER A 236 -7.79 -9.97 6.56
C SER A 236 -7.93 -11.49 6.71
N GLY A 237 -9.09 -12.04 6.32
CA GLY A 237 -9.29 -13.49 6.34
C GLY A 237 -8.29 -14.28 5.48
N ARG A 238 -7.83 -13.69 4.35
CA ARG A 238 -6.81 -14.30 3.48
C ARG A 238 -5.45 -14.38 4.20
N GLU A 239 -5.07 -13.34 4.93
CA GLU A 239 -3.82 -13.29 5.68
C GLU A 239 -3.83 -14.29 6.84
N TRP A 240 -4.94 -14.39 7.57
CA TRP A 240 -5.12 -15.42 8.59
C TRP A 240 -4.99 -16.83 8.03
N LEU A 241 -5.54 -17.08 6.85
CA LEU A 241 -5.42 -18.38 6.18
C LEU A 241 -3.96 -18.68 5.81
N LEU A 242 -3.22 -17.70 5.27
CA LEU A 242 -1.80 -17.86 4.94
C LEU A 242 -0.96 -18.13 6.19
N LEU A 243 -1.14 -17.35 7.26
CA LEU A 243 -0.41 -17.54 8.52
C LEU A 243 -0.69 -18.92 9.13
N SER A 244 -1.95 -19.34 9.12
CA SER A 244 -2.35 -20.66 9.60
C SER A 244 -1.71 -21.79 8.77
N SER A 245 -1.64 -21.61 7.45
CA SER A 245 -1.00 -22.58 6.55
C SER A 245 0.51 -22.74 6.82
N ILE A 246 1.20 -21.63 7.15
CA ILE A 246 2.61 -21.63 7.55
C ILE A 246 2.80 -22.41 8.85
N VAL A 247 1.94 -22.18 9.86
CA VAL A 247 2.01 -22.91 11.14
C VAL A 247 1.77 -24.41 10.92
N ILE A 248 0.76 -24.76 10.13
CA ILE A 248 0.49 -26.18 9.79
C ILE A 248 1.69 -26.79 9.05
N ALA A 249 2.26 -26.09 8.09
CA ALA A 249 3.46 -26.56 7.40
C ALA A 249 4.65 -26.78 8.34
N GLY A 250 4.80 -25.93 9.36
CA GLY A 250 5.80 -26.10 10.42
C GLY A 250 5.65 -27.43 11.18
N PHE A 251 4.42 -27.79 11.55
CA PHE A 251 4.13 -29.11 12.14
C PHE A 251 4.48 -30.25 11.17
N LEU A 252 4.13 -30.10 9.87
CA LEU A 252 4.42 -31.14 8.86
C LEU A 252 5.92 -31.32 8.64
N VAL A 253 6.69 -30.22 8.55
CA VAL A 253 8.16 -30.29 8.45
C VAL A 253 8.76 -30.96 9.69
N GLY A 254 8.20 -30.72 10.88
CA GLY A 254 8.59 -31.37 12.12
C GLY A 254 8.42 -32.89 12.13
N ILE A 255 7.62 -33.48 11.22
CA ILE A 255 7.46 -34.94 11.11
C ILE A 255 8.80 -35.61 10.76
N ILE A 256 9.64 -35.00 9.93
CA ILE A 256 10.92 -35.58 9.48
C ILE A 256 11.87 -35.88 10.66
N PRO A 257 12.24 -34.88 11.50
CA PRO A 257 13.09 -35.13 12.66
C PRO A 257 12.39 -35.99 13.71
N SER A 258 11.08 -35.86 13.88
CA SER A 258 10.29 -36.64 14.82
C SER A 258 10.29 -38.13 14.47
N TYR A 259 10.13 -38.46 13.18
CA TYR A 259 10.19 -39.84 12.70
C TYR A 259 11.59 -40.43 12.88
N ARG A 260 12.64 -39.64 12.65
CA ARG A 260 14.02 -40.06 12.90
C ARG A 260 14.26 -40.39 14.38
N ALA A 261 13.78 -39.50 15.27
CA ALA A 261 13.84 -39.73 16.72
C ALA A 261 13.04 -40.95 17.17
N TYR A 262 11.86 -41.18 16.60
CA TYR A 262 11.04 -42.36 16.86
C TYR A 262 11.80 -43.68 16.56
N ARG A 263 12.61 -43.72 15.50
CA ARG A 263 13.37 -44.91 15.09
C ARG A 263 14.68 -45.13 15.84
N LEU A 264 15.17 -44.13 16.60
CA LEU A 264 16.38 -44.29 17.41
C LEU A 264 16.18 -45.35 18.49
N SER A 265 17.08 -46.35 18.58
CA SER A 265 17.04 -47.40 19.57
C SER A 265 17.63 -46.90 20.90
N LEU A 266 17.29 -47.62 22.01
CA LEU A 266 17.90 -47.36 23.33
C LEU A 266 19.42 -47.61 23.29
N ALA A 267 19.88 -48.59 22.52
CA ALA A 267 21.27 -48.97 22.39
C ALA A 267 22.12 -47.82 21.76
N ASP A 268 21.54 -47.10 20.79
CA ASP A 268 22.21 -46.00 20.08
C ASP A 268 22.53 -44.81 20.95
N GLY A 269 21.77 -44.60 22.03
CA GLY A 269 21.94 -43.47 22.97
C GLY A 269 22.85 -43.75 24.17
N LEU A 270 23.11 -45.05 24.46
CA LEU A 270 23.92 -45.47 25.61
C LEU A 270 25.34 -45.93 25.19
N SER A 271 25.61 -46.15 23.89
CA SER A 271 26.94 -46.44 23.40
C SER A 271 27.80 -45.17 23.32
N ILE A 272 28.93 -45.18 24.00
CA ILE A 272 29.95 -44.12 23.91
C ILE A 272 30.59 -44.30 22.51
N GLN A 273 30.29 -43.44 21.57
CA GLN A 273 31.11 -43.36 20.34
C GLN A 273 32.39 -42.57 20.69
N VAL A 274 33.50 -43.28 20.79
CA VAL A 274 34.87 -42.72 20.86
C VAL A 274 35.27 -42.23 19.50
#